data_73b713d441ebdc2203eb95fa74884aff
#
_entry.id   73b713d441ebdc2203eb95fa74884aff
#
_cell.length_a   1.000
_cell.length_b   1.000
_cell.length_c   1.000
_cell.angle_alpha   90.00
_cell.angle_beta   90.00
_cell.angle_gamma   90.00
#
_symmetry.space_group_name_H-M   'P 1'
#
loop_
_entity.id
_entity.type
_entity.pdbx_description
1 polymer ?
#
loop_
_entity_poly.entity_id
_entity_poly.type
_entity_poly.pdbx_seq_one_letter_code
_entity_poly.pdbx_strand_id
1 'polypeptide(L)'
;MEHYDWNDGWLFTPVFDPAIVRPECPELTLEPVRLPHTVKTLPYNYCNENDYQKLSGYRREFFAPKEWEGRTVLLTFGAVAHDATVFCNGRRVFHHSCGYTAFTVDLTSALHLGQKNVVAVRCDSREDLNIPPFGGQMDFLTYGGICRAVCLDVKEPAYLRDIFIETRAEGDFRIYTATVGETVGCTLQAEIRSPSGSRALYQGELSL
;
A
#
# COMPACT_ATOMS: atom_id res chain seq x y z
N MET A 1 -16.15 -7.44 3.54
CA MET A 1 -14.86 -6.72 3.38
C MET A 1 -14.34 -6.34 4.76
N GLU A 2 -13.09 -6.65 5.04
CA GLU A 2 -12.40 -6.25 6.26
C GLU A 2 -11.28 -5.27 5.89
N HIS A 3 -11.08 -4.24 6.72
CA HIS A 3 -10.06 -3.22 6.53
C HIS A 3 -9.25 -3.07 7.81
N TYR A 4 -7.93 -3.15 7.69
CA TYR A 4 -7.01 -3.06 8.82
C TYR A 4 -6.03 -1.91 8.62
N ASP A 5 -5.91 -1.04 9.63
CA ASP A 5 -4.72 -0.20 9.77
C ASP A 5 -3.49 -1.10 9.97
N TRP A 6 -2.51 -0.93 9.10
CA TRP A 6 -1.33 -1.81 9.09
C TRP A 6 -0.04 -1.06 9.40
N ASN A 7 -0.14 0.04 10.13
CA ASN A 7 0.98 0.91 10.44
C ASN A 7 1.85 0.42 11.60
N ASP A 8 1.34 -0.41 12.50
CA ASP A 8 2.07 -0.93 13.65
C ASP A 8 2.77 -2.26 13.36
N GLY A 9 3.76 -2.62 14.20
CA GLY A 9 4.41 -3.94 14.17
C GLY A 9 5.44 -4.11 13.05
N TRP A 10 5.94 -3.03 12.48
CA TRP A 10 7.04 -3.05 11.54
C TRP A 10 8.39 -3.03 12.24
N LEU A 11 9.34 -3.71 11.62
CA LEU A 11 10.76 -3.71 11.96
C LEU A 11 11.53 -3.06 10.81
N PHE A 12 12.50 -2.23 11.13
CA PHE A 12 13.31 -1.45 10.20
C PHE A 12 14.79 -1.77 10.31
N THR A 13 15.48 -1.74 9.18
CA THR A 13 16.95 -1.71 9.13
C THR A 13 17.41 -0.61 8.16
N PRO A 14 18.40 0.22 8.56
CA PRO A 14 18.93 1.28 7.70
C PRO A 14 19.76 0.76 6.53
N VAL A 15 20.16 -0.51 6.57
CA VAL A 15 20.88 -1.19 5.47
C VAL A 15 20.10 -2.46 5.12
N PHE A 16 19.66 -2.55 3.87
CA PHE A 16 18.92 -3.71 3.40
C PHE A 16 19.79 -4.98 3.40
N ASP A 17 19.35 -5.97 4.12
CA ASP A 17 19.90 -7.33 4.07
C ASP A 17 18.86 -8.27 3.44
N PRO A 18 19.19 -9.04 2.39
CA PRO A 18 18.28 -10.00 1.78
C PRO A 18 17.71 -11.05 2.74
N ALA A 19 18.33 -11.26 3.89
CA ALA A 19 17.83 -12.19 4.90
C ALA A 19 16.49 -11.75 5.49
N ILE A 20 16.16 -10.45 5.52
CA ILE A 20 14.89 -9.95 6.07
C ILE A 20 13.66 -10.44 5.30
N VAL A 21 13.82 -10.86 4.04
CA VAL A 21 12.69 -11.30 3.22
C VAL A 21 12.27 -12.74 3.53
N ARG A 22 13.13 -13.51 4.19
CA ARG A 22 12.88 -14.94 4.47
C ARG A 22 11.96 -15.10 5.67
N PRO A 23 11.09 -16.13 5.70
CA PRO A 23 10.31 -16.48 6.89
C PRO A 23 11.20 -16.68 8.11
N GLU A 24 12.28 -17.45 7.96
CA GLU A 24 13.32 -17.65 8.97
C GLU A 24 14.39 -16.57 8.79
N CYS A 25 14.24 -15.47 9.51
CA CYS A 25 15.23 -14.40 9.52
C CYS A 25 16.28 -14.72 10.59
N PRO A 26 17.59 -14.72 10.26
CA PRO A 26 18.64 -14.80 11.26
C PRO A 26 18.57 -13.61 12.21
N GLU A 27 19.30 -13.67 13.33
CA GLU A 27 19.40 -12.53 14.26
C GLU A 27 20.01 -11.31 13.56
N LEU A 28 19.14 -10.46 13.05
CA LEU A 28 19.50 -9.14 12.53
C LEU A 28 19.08 -8.08 13.55
N THR A 29 19.88 -7.04 13.67
CA THR A 29 19.48 -5.87 14.45
C THR A 29 18.41 -5.11 13.68
N LEU A 30 17.15 -5.32 14.05
CA LEU A 30 16.00 -4.64 13.48
C LEU A 30 15.37 -3.72 14.53
N GLU A 31 15.06 -2.50 14.16
CA GLU A 31 14.43 -1.52 15.03
C GLU A 31 12.90 -1.56 14.90
N PRO A 32 12.13 -1.69 15.99
CA PRO A 32 10.68 -1.58 15.92
C PRO A 32 10.28 -0.14 15.55
N VAL A 33 9.44 -0.01 14.52
CA VAL A 33 8.96 1.27 14.02
C VAL A 33 7.45 1.24 13.79
N ARG A 34 6.85 2.43 13.82
CA ARG A 34 5.48 2.66 13.38
C ARG A 34 5.48 3.48 12.09
N LEU A 35 4.61 3.13 11.15
CA LEU A 35 4.41 3.89 9.91
C LEU A 35 3.39 5.04 10.11
N PRO A 36 3.53 6.15 9.40
CA PRO A 36 4.62 6.51 8.47
C PRO A 36 5.98 6.62 9.16
N HIS A 37 7.05 6.25 8.44
CA HIS A 37 8.42 6.26 8.97
C HIS A 37 9.41 6.79 7.94
N THR A 38 10.39 7.57 8.38
CA THR A 38 11.51 8.03 7.56
C THR A 38 12.79 7.28 7.92
N VAL A 39 13.61 6.96 6.92
CA VAL A 39 14.88 6.21 7.11
C VAL A 39 15.86 6.88 8.05
N LYS A 40 15.72 8.20 8.23
CA LYS A 40 16.53 8.99 9.16
C LYS A 40 15.78 10.27 9.55
N THR A 41 15.71 10.56 10.84
CA THR A 41 15.33 11.88 11.32
C THR A 41 16.49 12.82 11.10
N LEU A 42 16.27 13.85 10.29
CA LEU A 42 17.30 14.81 9.92
C LEU A 42 17.36 15.96 10.93
N PRO A 43 18.55 16.54 11.18
CA PRO A 43 18.67 17.77 11.96
C PRO A 43 18.02 18.93 11.21
N TYR A 44 17.61 19.96 11.94
CA TYR A 44 16.94 21.12 11.37
C TYR A 44 17.80 21.88 10.34
N ASN A 45 19.12 21.87 10.55
CA ASN A 45 20.10 22.49 9.67
C ASN A 45 21.25 21.52 9.38
N TYR A 46 21.91 21.70 8.25
CA TYR A 46 23.14 20.98 7.88
C TYR A 46 22.98 19.45 7.76
N CYS A 47 21.92 18.99 7.07
CA CYS A 47 21.78 17.59 6.76
C CYS A 47 22.71 17.17 5.59
N ASN A 48 23.19 15.92 5.67
CA ASN A 48 23.89 15.28 4.57
C ASN A 48 22.93 14.38 3.80
N GLU A 49 22.88 14.49 2.49
CA GLU A 49 22.02 13.67 1.64
C GLU A 49 22.25 12.17 1.81
N ASN A 50 23.49 11.75 2.07
CA ASN A 50 23.84 10.37 2.39
C ASN A 50 23.13 9.82 3.65
N ASP A 51 22.58 10.68 4.49
CA ASP A 51 21.85 10.26 5.69
C ASP A 51 20.49 9.65 5.34
N TYR A 52 19.84 10.09 4.25
CA TYR A 52 18.54 9.60 3.81
C TYR A 52 18.57 8.87 2.47
N GLN A 53 19.59 9.09 1.63
CA GLN A 53 19.78 8.35 0.38
C GLN A 53 20.44 7.00 0.64
N LYS A 54 19.64 5.98 0.85
CA LYS A 54 20.15 4.63 1.18
C LYS A 54 19.21 3.52 0.73
N LEU A 55 19.75 2.33 0.76
CA LEU A 55 18.98 1.10 0.56
C LEU A 55 18.66 0.52 1.93
N SER A 56 17.41 0.65 2.35
CA SER A 56 16.90 0.22 3.64
C SER A 56 15.90 -0.92 3.51
N GLY A 57 15.53 -1.51 4.64
CA GLY A 57 14.59 -2.62 4.71
C GLY A 57 13.53 -2.47 5.78
N TYR A 58 12.35 -2.91 5.47
CA TYR A 58 11.23 -3.04 6.41
C TYR A 58 10.75 -4.48 6.41
N ARG A 59 10.33 -4.98 7.57
CA ARG A 59 9.79 -6.32 7.75
C ARG A 59 8.62 -6.28 8.72
N ARG A 60 7.58 -7.04 8.42
CA ARG A 60 6.48 -7.29 9.35
C ARG A 60 6.06 -8.74 9.31
N GLU A 61 5.89 -9.33 10.47
CA GLU A 61 5.31 -10.66 10.64
C GLU A 61 3.85 -10.54 11.05
N PHE A 62 3.03 -11.45 10.56
CA PHE A 62 1.61 -11.50 10.91
C PHE A 62 1.04 -12.90 10.71
N PHE A 63 -0.07 -13.18 11.37
CA PHE A 63 -0.83 -14.39 11.18
C PHE A 63 -1.93 -14.16 10.14
N ALA A 64 -2.02 -15.00 9.11
CA ALA A 64 -3.11 -14.97 8.13
C ALA A 64 -4.16 -16.02 8.52
N PRO A 65 -5.38 -15.63 8.94
CA PRO A 65 -6.42 -16.55 9.34
C PRO A 65 -6.86 -17.49 8.20
N LYS A 66 -7.33 -18.69 8.53
CA LYS A 66 -7.89 -19.64 7.54
C LYS A 66 -9.17 -19.12 6.90
N GLU A 67 -9.90 -18.28 7.61
CA GLU A 67 -11.14 -17.65 7.19
C GLU A 67 -10.97 -16.71 5.98
N TRP A 68 -9.70 -16.41 5.60
CA TRP A 68 -9.38 -15.67 4.38
C TRP A 68 -9.32 -16.57 3.13
N GLU A 69 -9.59 -17.88 3.28
CA GLU A 69 -9.64 -18.79 2.13
C GLU A 69 -10.71 -18.36 1.11
N GLY A 70 -10.32 -18.32 -0.16
CA GLY A 70 -11.18 -17.86 -1.25
C GLY A 70 -11.38 -16.34 -1.35
N ARG A 71 -10.78 -15.55 -0.42
CA ARG A 71 -10.86 -14.09 -0.42
C ARG A 71 -9.61 -13.47 -1.03
N THR A 72 -9.70 -12.23 -1.46
CA THR A 72 -8.56 -11.46 -1.99
C THR A 72 -7.94 -10.60 -0.90
N VAL A 73 -6.64 -10.72 -0.69
CA VAL A 73 -5.90 -9.98 0.34
C VAL A 73 -4.99 -8.96 -0.32
N LEU A 74 -5.29 -7.69 -0.11
CA LEU A 74 -4.62 -6.54 -0.74
C LEU A 74 -3.89 -5.71 0.30
N LEU A 75 -2.60 -5.45 0.06
CA LEU A 75 -1.77 -4.57 0.87
C LEU A 75 -1.53 -3.28 0.10
N THR A 76 -2.02 -2.16 0.61
CA THR A 76 -1.87 -0.85 -0.01
C THR A 76 -0.89 0.01 0.76
N PHE A 77 0.15 0.48 0.08
CA PHE A 77 1.09 1.48 0.56
C PHE A 77 0.68 2.86 0.03
N GLY A 78 0.52 3.83 0.90
CA GLY A 78 0.20 5.20 0.51
C GLY A 78 1.35 5.89 -0.24
N ALA A 79 2.59 5.60 0.13
CA ALA A 79 3.81 5.93 -0.62
C ALA A 79 5.03 5.27 0.02
N VAL A 80 6.00 4.90 -0.82
CA VAL A 80 7.34 4.43 -0.40
C VAL A 80 8.38 5.17 -1.25
N ALA A 81 9.25 5.92 -0.62
CA ALA A 81 10.19 6.79 -1.32
C ALA A 81 11.58 6.11 -1.44
N HIS A 82 12.06 5.84 -2.68
CA HIS A 82 11.47 6.23 -3.99
C HIS A 82 11.15 5.00 -4.84
N ASP A 83 11.90 3.91 -4.65
CA ASP A 83 11.74 2.63 -5.33
C ASP A 83 11.50 1.54 -4.29
N ALA A 84 10.44 0.77 -4.47
CA ALA A 84 10.01 -0.25 -3.54
C ALA A 84 9.93 -1.62 -4.22
N THR A 85 10.57 -2.62 -3.62
CA THR A 85 10.32 -4.02 -3.95
C THR A 85 9.68 -4.70 -2.75
N VAL A 86 8.49 -5.26 -2.94
CA VAL A 86 7.74 -5.95 -1.89
C VAL A 86 7.89 -7.46 -2.04
N PHE A 87 8.13 -8.11 -0.91
CA PHE A 87 8.25 -9.56 -0.79
C PHE A 87 7.21 -10.09 0.19
N CYS A 88 6.70 -11.27 -0.10
CA CYS A 88 5.86 -12.05 0.81
C CYS A 88 6.45 -13.45 0.92
N ASN A 89 6.75 -13.89 2.14
CA ASN A 89 7.32 -15.22 2.44
C ASN A 89 8.56 -15.56 1.57
N GLY A 90 9.45 -14.58 1.37
CA GLY A 90 10.67 -14.74 0.56
C GLY A 90 10.47 -14.55 -0.95
N ARG A 91 9.23 -14.55 -1.45
CA ARG A 91 8.92 -14.36 -2.86
C ARG A 91 8.72 -12.88 -3.16
N ARG A 92 9.37 -12.36 -4.22
CA ARG A 92 9.05 -11.03 -4.77
C ARG A 92 7.63 -11.03 -5.33
N VAL A 93 6.77 -10.14 -4.84
CA VAL A 93 5.36 -10.04 -5.25
C VAL A 93 5.05 -8.77 -6.02
N PHE A 94 5.80 -7.68 -5.77
CA PHE A 94 5.54 -6.40 -6.44
C PHE A 94 6.80 -5.52 -6.53
N HIS A 95 6.76 -4.56 -7.46
CA HIS A 95 7.75 -3.49 -7.57
C HIS A 95 7.06 -2.20 -8.00
N HIS A 96 7.46 -1.08 -7.39
CA HIS A 96 6.92 0.25 -7.65
C HIS A 96 8.04 1.29 -7.63
N SER A 97 8.07 2.13 -8.66
CA SER A 97 9.09 3.18 -8.84
C SER A 97 8.44 4.55 -8.91
N CYS A 98 7.99 5.07 -7.79
CA CYS A 98 7.57 6.45 -7.58
C CYS A 98 7.36 6.72 -6.10
N GLY A 99 8.08 7.68 -5.53
CA GLY A 99 8.03 7.96 -4.09
C GLY A 99 6.74 8.61 -3.58
N TYR A 100 5.83 9.04 -4.47
CA TYR A 100 4.68 9.88 -4.10
C TYR A 100 3.32 9.25 -4.39
N THR A 101 3.28 8.17 -5.16
CA THR A 101 2.02 7.51 -5.54
C THR A 101 1.74 6.30 -4.69
N ALA A 102 0.46 6.09 -4.38
CA ALA A 102 0.00 4.88 -3.74
C ALA A 102 0.04 3.69 -4.71
N PHE A 103 0.29 2.51 -4.16
CA PHE A 103 0.22 1.26 -4.91
C PHE A 103 -0.34 0.13 -4.04
N THR A 104 -0.99 -0.83 -4.68
CA THR A 104 -1.61 -1.98 -4.03
C THR A 104 -0.97 -3.27 -4.50
N VAL A 105 -0.66 -4.14 -3.56
CA VAL A 105 -0.03 -5.44 -3.77
C VAL A 105 -1.02 -6.54 -3.45
N ASP A 106 -1.29 -7.42 -4.40
CA ASP A 106 -2.07 -8.63 -4.15
C ASP A 106 -1.19 -9.69 -3.50
N LEU A 107 -1.48 -10.00 -2.24
CA LEU A 107 -0.78 -11.01 -1.46
C LEU A 107 -1.43 -12.39 -1.53
N THR A 108 -2.64 -12.52 -2.08
CA THR A 108 -3.52 -13.70 -1.99
C THR A 108 -2.78 -15.00 -2.30
N SER A 109 -2.07 -15.05 -3.42
CA SER A 109 -1.37 -16.26 -3.86
C SER A 109 -0.04 -16.54 -3.14
N ALA A 110 0.44 -15.58 -2.33
CA ALA A 110 1.72 -15.69 -1.63
C ALA A 110 1.55 -15.99 -0.13
N LEU A 111 0.31 -15.95 0.37
CA LEU A 111 0.00 -16.21 1.78
C LEU A 111 -0.09 -17.70 2.09
N HIS A 112 0.37 -18.07 3.27
CA HIS A 112 0.13 -19.34 3.91
C HIS A 112 -0.96 -19.17 4.95
N LEU A 113 -2.19 -19.57 4.62
CA LEU A 113 -3.34 -19.41 5.52
C LEU A 113 -3.25 -20.32 6.74
N GLY A 114 -3.71 -19.83 7.88
CA GLY A 114 -3.59 -20.51 9.17
C GLY A 114 -2.17 -20.52 9.73
N GLN A 115 -1.27 -19.73 9.20
CA GLN A 115 0.14 -19.69 9.56
C GLN A 115 0.67 -18.27 9.70
N LYS A 116 1.87 -18.17 10.28
CA LYS A 116 2.66 -16.93 10.30
C LYS A 116 3.20 -16.65 8.90
N ASN A 117 3.08 -15.40 8.46
CA ASN A 117 3.57 -14.90 7.20
C ASN A 117 4.49 -13.71 7.44
N VAL A 118 5.29 -13.39 6.43
CA VAL A 118 6.23 -12.29 6.45
C VAL A 118 6.02 -11.42 5.22
N VAL A 119 5.82 -10.12 5.43
CA VAL A 119 5.97 -9.12 4.39
C VAL A 119 7.27 -8.36 4.65
N ALA A 120 8.07 -8.20 3.60
CA ALA A 120 9.26 -7.37 3.63
C ALA A 120 9.29 -6.39 2.46
N VAL A 121 9.86 -5.21 2.69
CA VAL A 121 10.00 -4.16 1.68
C VAL A 121 11.48 -3.77 1.59
N ARG A 122 12.05 -3.90 0.41
CA ARG A 122 13.30 -3.25 0.04
C ARG A 122 12.93 -1.84 -0.40
N CYS A 123 13.41 -0.86 0.32
CA CYS A 123 13.17 0.55 0.06
C CYS A 123 14.48 1.21 -0.37
N ASP A 124 14.54 1.68 -1.62
CA ASP A 124 15.67 2.43 -2.16
C ASP A 124 15.29 3.92 -2.22
N SER A 125 15.89 4.71 -1.36
CA SER A 125 15.65 6.15 -1.28
C SER A 125 16.75 6.99 -1.95
N ARG A 126 17.65 6.34 -2.68
CA ARG A 126 18.65 7.05 -3.47
C ARG A 126 17.99 7.74 -4.66
N GLU A 127 18.45 8.93 -4.96
CA GLU A 127 17.97 9.66 -6.12
C GLU A 127 18.37 8.96 -7.43
N ASP A 128 17.44 8.90 -8.38
CA ASP A 128 17.64 8.37 -9.72
C ASP A 128 17.00 9.33 -10.73
N LEU A 129 17.71 9.62 -11.81
CA LEU A 129 17.23 10.55 -12.86
C LEU A 129 16.00 10.05 -13.61
N ASN A 130 15.66 8.76 -13.50
CA ASN A 130 14.52 8.14 -14.16
C ASN A 130 13.35 7.88 -13.21
N ILE A 131 13.52 8.13 -11.91
CA ILE A 131 12.49 7.90 -10.89
C ILE A 131 12.14 9.24 -10.21
N PRO A 132 10.87 9.66 -10.21
CA PRO A 132 10.48 10.86 -9.46
C PRO A 132 10.92 10.78 -7.99
N PRO A 133 11.51 11.86 -7.46
CA PRO A 133 11.60 13.24 -7.94
C PRO A 133 12.73 13.57 -8.92
N PHE A 134 13.35 12.62 -9.56
CA PHE A 134 14.40 12.78 -10.59
C PHE A 134 15.75 13.33 -10.15
N GLY A 135 15.95 13.57 -8.88
CA GLY A 135 17.24 13.93 -8.25
C GLY A 135 17.91 15.22 -8.70
N GLY A 136 18.96 15.58 -7.98
CA GLY A 136 20.05 16.47 -8.42
C GLY A 136 19.79 17.98 -8.50
N GLN A 137 18.56 18.47 -8.56
CA GLN A 137 18.24 19.90 -8.65
C GLN A 137 16.98 20.31 -7.89
N MET A 138 16.61 19.50 -6.88
CA MET A 138 15.43 19.78 -6.07
C MET A 138 15.83 20.72 -4.92
N ASP A 139 14.99 21.70 -4.64
CA ASP A 139 15.18 22.62 -3.51
C ASP A 139 14.53 22.14 -2.21
N PHE A 140 14.14 20.88 -2.16
CA PHE A 140 13.57 20.24 -0.99
C PHE A 140 14.16 18.85 -0.73
N LEU A 141 14.14 18.41 0.52
CA LEU A 141 14.63 17.09 0.91
C LEU A 141 13.66 16.01 0.47
N THR A 142 14.18 15.00 -0.19
CA THR A 142 13.38 13.93 -0.80
C THR A 142 13.04 12.80 0.15
N TYR A 143 13.50 12.82 1.38
CA TYR A 143 13.31 11.81 2.42
C TYR A 143 13.14 10.37 1.89
N GLY A 144 13.45 9.37 2.68
CA GLY A 144 13.31 7.97 2.30
C GLY A 144 12.43 7.21 3.27
N GLY A 145 11.95 6.04 2.84
CA GLY A 145 11.19 5.13 3.70
C GLY A 145 9.73 4.95 3.29
N ILE A 146 8.98 4.26 4.14
CA ILE A 146 7.52 4.12 3.98
C ILE A 146 6.89 5.38 4.58
N CYS A 147 6.75 6.42 3.76
CA CYS A 147 6.44 7.78 4.20
C CYS A 147 4.94 8.09 4.33
N ARG A 148 4.06 7.15 3.98
CA ARG A 148 2.61 7.23 4.18
C ARG A 148 2.07 5.96 4.81
N ALA A 149 0.80 6.03 5.24
CA ALA A 149 0.11 4.91 5.88
C ALA A 149 0.03 3.67 4.99
N VAL A 150 -0.04 2.53 5.65
CA VAL A 150 -0.24 1.22 5.03
C VAL A 150 -1.53 0.61 5.57
N CYS A 151 -2.33 0.02 4.69
CA CYS A 151 -3.52 -0.72 5.08
C CYS A 151 -3.59 -2.09 4.40
N LEU A 152 -4.25 -3.03 5.06
CA LEU A 152 -4.55 -4.35 4.55
C LEU A 152 -6.05 -4.51 4.39
N ASP A 153 -6.49 -4.83 3.19
CA ASP A 153 -7.88 -5.12 2.87
C ASP A 153 -8.08 -6.60 2.55
N VAL A 154 -9.10 -7.19 3.16
CA VAL A 154 -9.56 -8.54 2.81
C VAL A 154 -10.91 -8.42 2.13
N LYS A 155 -10.91 -8.64 0.82
CA LYS A 155 -12.07 -8.48 -0.05
C LYS A 155 -12.78 -9.82 -0.27
N GLU A 156 -14.09 -9.75 -0.52
CA GLU A 156 -14.84 -10.92 -1.01
C GLU A 156 -14.35 -11.34 -2.41
N PRO A 157 -14.66 -12.54 -2.88
CA PRO A 157 -14.26 -13.00 -4.21
C PRO A 157 -14.73 -12.08 -5.35
N ALA A 158 -15.89 -11.46 -5.18
CA ALA A 158 -16.40 -10.43 -6.08
C ALA A 158 -16.50 -9.09 -5.34
N TYR A 159 -15.89 -8.04 -5.89
CA TYR A 159 -15.88 -6.71 -5.28
C TYR A 159 -15.73 -5.60 -6.31
N LEU A 160 -16.13 -4.40 -5.92
CA LEU A 160 -15.82 -3.18 -6.67
C LEU A 160 -14.37 -2.78 -6.42
N ARG A 161 -13.58 -2.75 -7.50
CA ARG A 161 -12.17 -2.34 -7.44
C ARG A 161 -12.04 -0.82 -7.51
N ASP A 162 -12.71 -0.21 -8.48
CA ASP A 162 -12.65 1.22 -8.73
C ASP A 162 -14.04 1.80 -8.98
N ILE A 163 -14.25 3.03 -8.53
CA ILE A 163 -15.43 3.84 -8.82
C ILE A 163 -14.94 5.21 -9.28
N PHE A 164 -15.33 5.61 -10.47
CA PHE A 164 -15.07 6.95 -10.98
C PHE A 164 -16.40 7.67 -11.26
N ILE A 165 -16.56 8.86 -10.72
CA ILE A 165 -17.78 9.67 -10.87
C ILE A 165 -17.45 10.93 -11.66
N GLU A 166 -18.04 11.08 -12.83
CA GLU A 166 -17.99 12.28 -13.64
C GLU A 166 -19.26 13.09 -13.40
N THR A 167 -19.11 14.35 -13.01
CA THR A 167 -20.23 15.26 -12.79
C THR A 167 -20.16 16.42 -13.80
N ARG A 168 -21.33 16.96 -14.19
CA ARG A 168 -21.48 18.13 -15.08
C ARG A 168 -22.24 19.24 -14.39
N ALA A 169 -22.02 20.47 -14.87
CA ALA A 169 -22.63 21.67 -14.31
C ALA A 169 -24.17 21.66 -14.37
N GLU A 170 -24.72 20.99 -15.39
CA GLU A 170 -26.15 20.84 -15.63
C GLU A 170 -26.85 19.86 -14.66
N GLY A 171 -26.08 19.20 -13.79
CA GLY A 171 -26.57 18.23 -12.81
C GLY A 171 -26.55 16.78 -13.31
N ASP A 172 -26.06 16.54 -14.53
CA ASP A 172 -25.83 15.19 -15.03
C ASP A 172 -24.62 14.55 -14.35
N PHE A 173 -24.67 13.27 -14.17
CA PHE A 173 -23.53 12.50 -13.68
C PHE A 173 -23.40 11.15 -14.38
N ARG A 174 -22.18 10.61 -14.41
CA ARG A 174 -21.88 9.26 -14.87
C ARG A 174 -21.05 8.54 -13.82
N ILE A 175 -21.36 7.30 -13.58
CA ILE A 175 -20.61 6.43 -12.67
C ILE A 175 -19.99 5.31 -13.50
N TYR A 176 -18.66 5.24 -13.46
CA TYR A 176 -17.89 4.16 -14.04
C TYR A 176 -17.41 3.26 -12.91
N THR A 177 -17.63 1.96 -13.04
CA THR A 177 -17.20 0.99 -12.04
C THR A 177 -16.31 -0.06 -12.69
N ALA A 178 -15.30 -0.51 -11.95
CA ALA A 178 -14.53 -1.70 -12.30
C ALA A 178 -14.75 -2.75 -11.22
N THR A 179 -15.11 -3.95 -11.63
CA THR A 179 -15.34 -5.10 -10.75
C THR A 179 -14.22 -6.13 -10.91
N VAL A 180 -14.01 -6.93 -9.88
CA VAL A 180 -13.12 -8.09 -9.87
C VAL A 180 -13.93 -9.29 -9.41
N GLY A 181 -13.65 -10.48 -9.99
CA GLY A 181 -14.34 -11.71 -9.69
C GLY A 181 -15.58 -11.95 -10.55
N GLU A 182 -16.30 -13.02 -10.24
CA GLU A 182 -17.53 -13.40 -10.96
C GLU A 182 -18.70 -12.59 -10.42
N THR A 183 -19.29 -11.76 -11.26
CA THR A 183 -20.40 -10.85 -10.92
C THR A 183 -21.76 -11.34 -11.40
N VAL A 184 -21.83 -12.54 -11.95
CA VAL A 184 -23.11 -13.15 -12.41
C VAL A 184 -24.10 -13.24 -11.22
N GLY A 185 -25.27 -12.64 -11.38
CA GLY A 185 -26.29 -12.57 -10.32
C GLY A 185 -26.07 -11.48 -9.27
N CYS A 186 -25.04 -10.65 -9.43
CA CYS A 186 -24.84 -9.47 -8.58
C CYS A 186 -25.59 -8.27 -9.14
N THR A 187 -26.10 -7.42 -8.26
CA THR A 187 -26.68 -6.12 -8.60
C THR A 187 -25.85 -5.02 -7.95
N LEU A 188 -25.64 -3.93 -8.69
CA LEU A 188 -25.02 -2.73 -8.17
C LEU A 188 -26.11 -1.72 -7.81
N GLN A 189 -26.18 -1.31 -6.56
CA GLN A 189 -27.08 -0.26 -6.11
C GLN A 189 -26.31 1.05 -5.92
N ALA A 190 -26.87 2.13 -6.45
CA ALA A 190 -26.35 3.49 -6.27
C ALA A 190 -27.39 4.37 -5.60
N GLU A 191 -26.95 5.13 -4.60
CA GLU A 191 -27.78 6.13 -3.92
C GLU A 191 -27.01 7.45 -3.84
N ILE A 192 -27.65 8.54 -4.25
CA ILE A 192 -27.12 9.90 -4.10
C ILE A 192 -27.96 10.60 -3.06
N ARG A 193 -27.32 11.13 -2.03
CA ARG A 193 -27.97 11.86 -0.94
C ARG A 193 -27.62 13.34 -0.99
N SER A 194 -28.51 14.17 -0.44
CA SER A 194 -28.19 15.58 -0.17
C SER A 194 -27.03 15.69 0.83
N PRO A 195 -26.27 16.80 0.83
CA PRO A 195 -25.17 17.00 1.77
C PRO A 195 -25.57 16.85 3.26
N SER A 196 -26.83 17.15 3.61
CA SER A 196 -27.38 16.94 4.95
C SER A 196 -27.71 15.48 5.26
N GLY A 197 -27.63 14.58 4.26
CA GLY A 197 -28.02 13.17 4.41
C GLY A 197 -29.51 12.90 4.53
N SER A 198 -30.35 13.97 4.62
CA SER A 198 -31.79 13.90 4.95
C SER A 198 -32.67 13.50 3.77
N ARG A 199 -32.18 13.59 2.54
CA ARG A 199 -32.96 13.32 1.33
C ARG A 199 -32.16 12.52 0.32
N ALA A 200 -32.70 11.38 -0.14
CA ALA A 200 -32.22 10.69 -1.32
C ALA A 200 -32.57 11.52 -2.56
N LEU A 201 -31.56 11.87 -3.37
CA LEU A 201 -31.71 12.58 -4.64
C LEU A 201 -31.85 11.61 -5.81
N TYR A 202 -31.25 10.43 -5.67
CA TYR A 202 -31.31 9.32 -6.63
C TYR A 202 -31.18 8.00 -5.88
N GLN A 203 -31.93 7.01 -6.30
CA GLN A 203 -31.79 5.62 -5.88
C GLN A 203 -32.13 4.72 -7.09
N GLY A 204 -31.23 3.80 -7.42
CA GLY A 204 -31.45 2.91 -8.57
C GLY A 204 -30.50 1.73 -8.59
N GLU A 205 -30.87 0.72 -9.38
CA GLU A 205 -30.05 -0.43 -9.68
C GLU A 205 -29.33 -0.19 -11.01
N LEU A 206 -28.07 -0.58 -11.07
CA LEU A 206 -27.25 -0.53 -12.27
C LEU A 206 -26.96 -1.96 -12.70
N SER A 207 -27.10 -2.24 -13.98
CA SER A 207 -26.65 -3.52 -14.55
C SER A 207 -25.11 -3.56 -14.58
N LEU A 208 -24.54 -4.65 -14.13
CA LEU A 208 -23.13 -4.96 -14.26
C LEU A 208 -22.83 -5.60 -15.61
#